data_e0bb2b74f1cae6d031434725a44855b2
#
_entry.id   e0bb2b74f1cae6d031434725a44855b2
#
_cell.length_a   1.000
_cell.length_b   1.000
_cell.length_c   1.000
_cell.angle_alpha   90.00
_cell.angle_beta   90.00
_cell.angle_gamma   90.00
#
_symmetry.space_group_name_H-M   'P 1'
#
loop_
_entity.id
_entity.type
_entity.pdbx_description
1 polymer ?
#
loop_
_entity_poly.entity_id
_entity_poly.type
_entity_poly.pdbx_seq_one_letter_code
_entity_poly.pdbx_strand_id
1 'polypeptide(L)'
;MESIDYTKYLMLSLLVIAWCVLHSAMISVSVTEYFKKRLGSKFRFYRLFFNLIAFLTLIPVALFAYSIRAQTIFHWDGYMRIGQVLLLVVAVLLFFLGGRQYNVRQVLGIKQIKEGTSSKAISDTGELDTSGVLGITRHPWYLATILLIWARQMDLSVLIVNVILTSYLIVGTVLEEKKLIKEFGEKYEAYQNRVSMLIPFKWLKSKTVMMT
;
A
#
# COMPACT_ATOMS: atom_id res chain seq x y z
N MET A 1 -11.20 -13.99 34.45
CA MET A 1 -11.33 -13.42 33.08
C MET A 1 -11.25 -11.91 33.24
N GLU A 2 -10.14 -11.29 32.85
CA GLU A 2 -10.09 -9.83 32.78
C GLU A 2 -11.12 -9.37 31.76
N SER A 3 -11.93 -8.39 32.15
CA SER A 3 -12.90 -7.79 31.24
C SER A 3 -12.13 -7.08 30.11
N ILE A 4 -12.47 -7.43 28.86
CA ILE A 4 -11.87 -6.78 27.71
C ILE A 4 -12.24 -5.28 27.76
N ASP A 5 -11.23 -4.42 27.84
CA ASP A 5 -11.42 -2.97 27.78
C ASP A 5 -11.64 -2.54 26.32
N TYR A 6 -12.87 -2.58 25.89
CA TYR A 6 -13.28 -2.21 24.51
C TYR A 6 -12.91 -0.76 24.15
N THR A 7 -12.76 0.13 25.13
CA THR A 7 -12.42 1.54 24.91
C THR A 7 -11.05 1.69 24.26
N LYS A 8 -10.07 0.88 24.66
CA LYS A 8 -8.71 0.89 24.07
C LYS A 8 -8.73 0.48 22.60
N TYR A 9 -9.51 -0.52 22.25
CA TYR A 9 -9.62 -1.01 20.86
C TYR A 9 -10.42 -0.04 19.98
N LEU A 10 -11.44 0.62 20.53
CA LEU A 10 -12.14 1.71 19.84
C LEU A 10 -11.19 2.88 19.56
N MET A 11 -10.40 3.29 20.56
CA MET A 11 -9.41 4.35 20.42
C MET A 11 -8.35 3.97 19.37
N LEU A 12 -7.84 2.73 19.39
CA LEU A 12 -6.92 2.24 18.36
C LEU A 12 -7.54 2.35 16.95
N SER A 13 -8.78 1.88 16.80
CA SER A 13 -9.47 1.94 15.52
C SER A 13 -9.58 3.37 15.00
N LEU A 14 -9.98 4.31 15.85
CA LEU A 14 -10.07 5.73 15.51
C LEU A 14 -8.72 6.34 15.13
N LEU A 15 -7.64 6.00 15.86
CA LEU A 15 -6.28 6.48 15.56
C LEU A 15 -5.78 5.95 14.21
N VAL A 16 -5.98 4.66 13.92
CA VAL A 16 -5.57 4.07 12.63
C VAL A 16 -6.38 4.68 11.49
N ILE A 17 -7.70 4.83 11.64
CA ILE A 17 -8.56 5.46 10.63
C ILE A 17 -8.14 6.93 10.41
N ALA A 18 -7.91 7.69 11.48
CA ALA A 18 -7.47 9.07 11.40
C ALA A 18 -6.12 9.19 10.67
N TRP A 19 -5.19 8.27 10.93
CA TRP A 19 -3.92 8.20 10.20
C TRP A 19 -4.15 7.90 8.70
N CYS A 20 -5.01 6.94 8.35
CA CYS A 20 -5.36 6.63 6.96
C CYS A 20 -5.98 7.85 6.25
N VAL A 21 -6.88 8.58 6.92
CA VAL A 21 -7.50 9.79 6.39
C VAL A 21 -6.46 10.90 6.17
N LEU A 22 -5.60 11.16 7.16
CA LEU A 22 -4.52 12.14 7.05
C LEU A 22 -3.60 11.82 5.87
N HIS A 23 -3.14 10.55 5.79
CA HIS A 23 -2.29 10.07 4.71
C HIS A 23 -2.95 10.28 3.34
N SER A 24 -4.21 9.89 3.17
CA SER A 24 -4.96 10.08 1.92
C SER A 24 -5.20 11.54 1.59
N ALA A 25 -5.52 12.37 2.59
CA ALA A 25 -5.74 13.80 2.39
C ALA A 25 -4.49 14.48 1.82
N MET A 26 -3.32 14.17 2.39
CA MET A 26 -2.04 14.76 1.95
C MET A 26 -1.65 14.38 0.51
N ILE A 27 -2.05 13.20 -0.01
CA ILE A 27 -1.79 12.79 -1.40
C ILE A 27 -2.94 13.13 -2.35
N SER A 28 -4.04 13.69 -1.85
CA SER A 28 -5.19 14.08 -2.68
C SER A 28 -4.82 15.19 -3.66
N VAL A 29 -5.49 15.20 -4.83
CA VAL A 29 -5.25 16.23 -5.86
C VAL A 29 -5.50 17.61 -5.31
N SER A 30 -6.59 17.83 -4.56
CA SER A 30 -6.96 19.13 -4.01
C SER A 30 -5.89 19.70 -3.09
N VAL A 31 -5.38 18.88 -2.15
CA VAL A 31 -4.35 19.31 -1.19
C VAL A 31 -3.00 19.52 -1.88
N THR A 32 -2.61 18.64 -2.79
CA THR A 32 -1.35 18.79 -3.53
C THR A 32 -1.35 20.03 -4.44
N GLU A 33 -2.44 20.34 -5.15
CA GLU A 33 -2.56 21.54 -5.96
C GLU A 33 -2.59 22.82 -5.09
N TYR A 34 -3.25 22.79 -3.93
CA TYR A 34 -3.21 23.90 -2.98
C TYR A 34 -1.78 24.22 -2.54
N PHE A 35 -1.03 23.18 -2.08
CA PHE A 35 0.36 23.38 -1.66
C PHE A 35 1.28 23.75 -2.82
N LYS A 36 1.05 23.23 -4.03
CA LYS A 36 1.80 23.60 -5.22
C LYS A 36 1.68 25.09 -5.53
N LYS A 37 0.46 25.63 -5.46
CA LYS A 37 0.22 27.07 -5.65
C LYS A 37 0.87 27.93 -4.54
N ARG A 38 0.84 27.44 -3.30
CA ARG A 38 1.33 28.17 -2.12
C ARG A 38 2.85 28.15 -2.00
N LEU A 39 3.49 27.01 -2.29
CA LEU A 39 4.94 26.79 -2.10
C LEU A 39 5.78 27.13 -3.32
N GLY A 40 5.19 27.26 -4.51
CA GLY A 40 5.91 27.53 -5.75
C GLY A 40 7.08 26.57 -5.97
N SER A 41 8.30 27.10 -6.12
CA SER A 41 9.52 26.29 -6.32
C SER A 41 9.86 25.36 -5.15
N LYS A 42 9.41 25.67 -3.93
CA LYS A 42 9.61 24.81 -2.75
C LYS A 42 8.73 23.56 -2.77
N PHE A 43 7.72 23.48 -3.65
CA PHE A 43 6.86 22.29 -3.79
C PHE A 43 7.64 21.01 -4.12
N ARG A 44 8.85 21.13 -4.69
CA ARG A 44 9.73 19.98 -4.92
C ARG A 44 10.05 19.15 -3.66
N PHE A 45 9.96 19.75 -2.46
CA PHE A 45 10.17 19.08 -1.17
C PHE A 45 8.90 18.43 -0.61
N TYR A 46 7.73 18.70 -1.20
CA TYR A 46 6.44 18.27 -0.67
C TYR A 46 6.35 16.75 -0.49
N ARG A 47 6.85 15.99 -1.46
CA ARG A 47 6.82 14.51 -1.39
C ARG A 47 7.66 13.97 -0.25
N LEU A 48 8.84 14.51 -0.03
CA LEU A 48 9.69 14.13 1.10
C LEU A 48 9.03 14.50 2.43
N PHE A 49 8.49 15.72 2.53
CA PHE A 49 7.75 16.18 3.70
C PHE A 49 6.54 15.29 4.01
N PHE A 50 5.76 14.95 2.98
CA PHE A 50 4.64 14.01 3.10
C PHE A 50 5.08 12.65 3.68
N ASN A 51 6.13 12.04 3.12
CA ASN A 51 6.64 10.76 3.59
C ASN A 51 7.11 10.85 5.05
N LEU A 52 7.78 11.94 5.43
CA LEU A 52 8.24 12.17 6.79
C LEU A 52 7.06 12.31 7.77
N ILE A 53 6.06 13.12 7.45
CA ILE A 53 4.85 13.29 8.28
C ILE A 53 4.10 11.96 8.41
N ALA A 54 3.91 11.23 7.30
CA ALA A 54 3.24 9.93 7.34
C ALA A 54 3.97 8.94 8.26
N PHE A 55 5.30 8.91 8.19
CA PHE A 55 6.12 8.06 9.07
C PHE A 55 6.04 8.50 10.54
N LEU A 56 6.26 9.79 10.83
CA LEU A 56 6.27 10.31 12.19
C LEU A 56 4.90 10.16 12.88
N THR A 57 3.81 10.37 12.15
CA THR A 57 2.45 10.21 12.70
C THR A 57 2.04 8.75 12.86
N LEU A 58 2.66 7.81 12.14
CA LEU A 58 2.45 6.38 12.33
C LEU A 58 3.08 5.86 13.64
N ILE A 59 4.20 6.44 14.06
CA ILE A 59 4.93 5.99 15.27
C ILE A 59 4.02 5.95 16.50
N PRO A 60 3.34 7.04 16.92
CA PRO A 60 2.50 7.00 18.11
C PRO A 60 1.33 6.01 17.97
N VAL A 61 0.77 5.83 16.77
CA VAL A 61 -0.28 4.83 16.52
C VAL A 61 0.27 3.41 16.71
N ALA A 62 1.46 3.13 16.20
CA ALA A 62 2.12 1.84 16.35
C ALA A 62 2.51 1.57 17.80
N LEU A 63 3.02 2.56 18.51
CA LEU A 63 3.36 2.46 19.96
C LEU A 63 2.09 2.21 20.79
N PHE A 64 1.00 2.90 20.50
CA PHE A 64 -0.27 2.66 21.18
C PHE A 64 -0.81 1.26 20.90
N ALA A 65 -0.81 0.81 19.62
CA ALA A 65 -1.19 -0.55 19.28
C ALA A 65 -0.35 -1.61 20.00
N TYR A 66 0.96 -1.34 20.14
CA TYR A 66 1.87 -2.22 20.89
C TYR A 66 1.58 -2.23 22.40
N SER A 67 1.28 -1.08 23.00
CA SER A 67 1.03 -0.95 24.46
C SER A 67 -0.23 -1.67 24.94
N ILE A 68 -1.21 -1.86 24.04
CA ILE A 68 -2.48 -2.53 24.37
C ILE A 68 -2.53 -4.00 23.91
N ARG A 69 -1.39 -4.56 23.54
CA ARG A 69 -1.31 -5.99 23.17
C ARG A 69 -1.79 -6.86 24.32
N ALA A 70 -2.58 -7.86 23.95
CA ALA A 70 -3.13 -8.86 24.83
C ALA A 70 -2.68 -10.26 24.41
N GLN A 71 -3.33 -11.29 24.95
CA GLN A 71 -3.06 -12.68 24.58
C GLN A 71 -3.20 -12.87 23.06
N THR A 72 -2.22 -13.55 22.49
CA THR A 72 -2.23 -13.89 21.06
C THR A 72 -3.38 -14.85 20.76
N ILE A 73 -4.21 -14.48 19.78
CA ILE A 73 -5.38 -15.28 19.33
C ILE A 73 -5.03 -16.18 18.15
N PHE A 74 -3.94 -15.89 17.42
CA PHE A 74 -3.46 -16.71 16.32
C PHE A 74 -1.94 -16.75 16.30
N HIS A 75 -1.40 -17.97 16.28
CA HIS A 75 0.02 -18.26 16.22
C HIS A 75 0.39 -18.96 14.92
N TRP A 76 1.51 -18.58 14.34
CA TRP A 76 2.12 -19.28 13.23
C TRP A 76 3.03 -20.39 13.76
N ASP A 77 2.43 -21.48 14.29
CA ASP A 77 3.18 -22.59 14.89
C ASP A 77 3.11 -23.87 14.05
N GLY A 78 4.04 -24.78 14.26
CA GLY A 78 4.11 -26.05 13.55
C GLY A 78 4.12 -25.88 12.03
N TYR A 79 3.25 -26.55 11.31
CA TYR A 79 3.15 -26.50 9.86
C TYR A 79 2.69 -25.14 9.31
N MET A 80 1.95 -24.36 10.10
CA MET A 80 1.51 -23.02 9.68
C MET A 80 2.70 -22.05 9.53
N ARG A 81 3.83 -22.31 10.20
CA ARG A 81 5.07 -21.54 10.02
C ARG A 81 5.59 -21.57 8.57
N ILE A 82 5.36 -22.67 7.85
CA ILE A 82 5.68 -22.76 6.41
C ILE A 82 4.86 -21.72 5.64
N GLY A 83 3.56 -21.63 5.93
CA GLY A 83 2.68 -20.62 5.33
C GLY A 83 3.14 -19.19 5.64
N GLN A 84 3.54 -18.91 6.89
CA GLN A 84 4.10 -17.62 7.28
C GLN A 84 5.34 -17.25 6.45
N VAL A 85 6.30 -18.19 6.37
CA VAL A 85 7.53 -17.98 5.60
C VAL A 85 7.21 -17.74 4.12
N LEU A 86 6.27 -18.50 3.56
CA LEU A 86 5.84 -18.33 2.17
C LEU A 86 5.24 -16.94 1.94
N LEU A 87 4.36 -16.46 2.83
CA LEU A 87 3.79 -15.11 2.75
C LEU A 87 4.89 -14.03 2.79
N LEU A 88 5.87 -14.18 3.70
CA LEU A 88 6.99 -13.25 3.82
C LEU A 88 7.88 -13.26 2.58
N VAL A 89 8.23 -14.45 2.06
CA VAL A 89 9.05 -14.58 0.84
C VAL A 89 8.33 -13.93 -0.34
N VAL A 90 7.05 -14.23 -0.53
CA VAL A 90 6.26 -13.64 -1.63
C VAL A 90 6.17 -12.11 -1.47
N ALA A 91 5.95 -11.60 -0.24
CA ALA A 91 5.92 -10.17 0.02
C ALA A 91 7.25 -9.49 -0.35
N VAL A 92 8.38 -10.05 0.08
CA VAL A 92 9.72 -9.52 -0.24
C VAL A 92 9.98 -9.55 -1.75
N LEU A 93 9.63 -10.64 -2.43
CA LEU A 93 9.77 -10.74 -3.89
C LEU A 93 8.90 -9.68 -4.61
N LEU A 94 7.66 -9.47 -4.18
CA LEU A 94 6.78 -8.45 -4.76
C LEU A 94 7.31 -7.03 -4.53
N PHE A 95 7.87 -6.72 -3.35
CA PHE A 95 8.51 -5.44 -3.10
C PHE A 95 9.72 -5.23 -3.99
N PHE A 96 10.58 -6.24 -4.12
CA PHE A 96 11.78 -6.18 -4.93
C PHE A 96 11.45 -6.04 -6.43
N LEU A 97 10.56 -6.90 -6.95
CA LEU A 97 10.17 -6.87 -8.36
C LEU A 97 9.37 -5.61 -8.70
N GLY A 98 8.48 -5.16 -7.80
CA GLY A 98 7.78 -3.89 -7.96
C GLY A 98 8.73 -2.69 -7.93
N GLY A 99 9.77 -2.73 -7.10
CA GLY A 99 10.80 -1.70 -7.03
C GLY A 99 11.63 -1.55 -8.32
N ARG A 100 11.63 -2.57 -9.18
CA ARG A 100 12.25 -2.49 -10.53
C ARG A 100 11.35 -1.77 -11.55
N GLN A 101 10.02 -1.82 -11.35
CA GLN A 101 9.04 -1.19 -12.23
C GLN A 101 8.70 0.24 -11.78
N TYR A 102 8.72 0.49 -10.46
CA TYR A 102 8.46 1.81 -9.92
C TYR A 102 9.75 2.57 -9.69
N ASN A 103 9.75 3.86 -10.03
CA ASN A 103 10.88 4.72 -9.69
C ASN A 103 10.90 5.03 -8.17
N VAL A 104 11.65 4.23 -7.40
CA VAL A 104 11.77 4.38 -5.95
C VAL A 104 12.21 5.80 -5.54
N ARG A 105 13.11 6.43 -6.32
CA ARG A 105 13.57 7.82 -6.05
C ARG A 105 12.43 8.81 -6.18
N GLN A 106 11.49 8.57 -7.09
CA GLN A 106 10.29 9.39 -7.26
C GLN A 106 9.30 9.18 -6.11
N VAL A 107 9.09 7.93 -5.67
CA VAL A 107 8.24 7.61 -4.53
C VAL A 107 8.77 8.26 -3.25
N LEU A 108 10.09 8.26 -3.04
CA LEU A 108 10.74 8.90 -1.90
C LEU A 108 10.81 10.44 -2.00
N GLY A 109 10.55 11.03 -3.17
CA GLY A 109 10.64 12.47 -3.36
C GLY A 109 12.03 12.99 -3.75
N ILE A 110 13.01 12.11 -3.93
CA ILE A 110 14.38 12.47 -4.26
C ILE A 110 14.49 13.02 -5.70
N LYS A 111 13.74 12.41 -6.63
CA LYS A 111 13.72 12.85 -8.03
C LYS A 111 13.16 14.26 -8.16
N GLN A 112 12.07 14.57 -7.46
CA GLN A 112 11.45 15.90 -7.47
C GLN A 112 12.39 16.99 -6.94
N ILE A 113 13.22 16.67 -5.95
CA ILE A 113 14.18 17.62 -5.39
C ILE A 113 15.30 17.91 -6.41
N LYS A 114 15.81 16.88 -7.11
CA LYS A 114 16.94 17.02 -8.04
C LYS A 114 16.53 17.70 -9.36
N GLU A 115 15.38 17.33 -9.91
CA GLU A 115 14.94 17.76 -11.24
C GLU A 115 14.02 18.98 -11.21
N GLY A 116 13.56 19.41 -10.01
CA GLY A 116 12.64 20.54 -9.84
C GLY A 116 11.25 20.30 -10.43
N THR A 117 10.94 19.08 -10.86
CA THR A 117 9.70 18.72 -11.55
C THR A 117 8.72 18.05 -10.61
N SER A 118 7.45 18.43 -10.68
CA SER A 118 6.34 17.66 -10.08
C SER A 118 5.87 16.62 -11.09
N SER A 119 6.64 15.57 -11.33
CA SER A 119 6.19 14.47 -12.20
C SER A 119 4.92 13.85 -11.61
N LYS A 120 3.83 13.85 -12.39
CA LYS A 120 2.54 13.28 -12.01
C LYS A 120 2.46 11.77 -12.30
N ALA A 121 3.27 11.28 -13.24
CA ALA A 121 3.20 9.90 -13.70
C ALA A 121 3.97 8.95 -12.78
N ILE A 122 3.42 7.78 -12.57
CA ILE A 122 4.08 6.67 -11.87
C ILE A 122 5.23 6.13 -12.73
N SER A 123 5.13 6.27 -14.06
CA SER A 123 6.19 5.94 -15.04
C SER A 123 6.97 7.18 -15.50
N ASP A 124 8.27 7.03 -15.70
CA ASP A 124 9.14 8.10 -16.21
C ASP A 124 8.85 8.50 -17.66
N THR A 125 8.26 7.59 -18.43
CA THR A 125 7.96 7.76 -19.87
C THR A 125 6.57 8.32 -20.15
N GLY A 126 5.69 8.40 -19.13
CA GLY A 126 4.26 8.71 -19.33
C GLY A 126 3.48 7.59 -20.05
N GLU A 127 4.12 6.44 -20.26
CA GLU A 127 3.49 5.25 -20.85
C GLU A 127 3.06 4.26 -19.76
N LEU A 128 2.01 3.49 -20.06
CA LEU A 128 1.52 2.44 -19.18
C LEU A 128 2.45 1.23 -19.26
N ASP A 129 3.28 1.02 -18.23
CA ASP A 129 4.08 -0.19 -18.10
C ASP A 129 3.20 -1.34 -17.57
N THR A 130 3.16 -2.44 -18.28
CA THR A 130 2.45 -3.67 -17.92
C THR A 130 3.37 -4.89 -17.89
N SER A 131 4.68 -4.67 -17.91
CA SER A 131 5.70 -5.71 -17.99
C SER A 131 6.05 -6.30 -16.61
N GLY A 132 6.85 -7.36 -16.61
CA GLY A 132 7.37 -7.97 -15.40
C GLY A 132 6.28 -8.36 -14.40
N VAL A 133 6.43 -7.96 -13.13
CA VAL A 133 5.47 -8.25 -12.06
C VAL A 133 4.11 -7.57 -12.28
N LEU A 134 4.07 -6.46 -13.05
CA LEU A 134 2.83 -5.80 -13.44
C LEU A 134 1.99 -6.64 -14.41
N GLY A 135 2.60 -7.60 -15.13
CA GLY A 135 1.88 -8.62 -15.90
C GLY A 135 1.24 -9.72 -15.03
N ILE A 136 1.58 -9.82 -13.75
CA ILE A 136 1.07 -10.80 -12.79
C ILE A 136 -0.03 -10.18 -11.91
N THR A 137 0.26 -9.04 -11.30
CA THR A 137 -0.65 -8.24 -10.49
C THR A 137 -0.46 -6.76 -10.77
N ARG A 138 -1.56 -5.99 -10.84
CA ARG A 138 -1.48 -4.55 -11.14
C ARG A 138 -0.90 -3.73 -9.99
N HIS A 139 -1.05 -4.20 -8.74
CA HIS A 139 -0.60 -3.48 -7.54
C HIS A 139 0.29 -4.36 -6.64
N PRO A 140 1.51 -4.70 -7.11
CA PRO A 140 2.40 -5.62 -6.39
C PRO A 140 2.79 -5.12 -4.99
N TRP A 141 3.02 -3.82 -4.79
CA TRP A 141 3.38 -3.26 -3.48
C TRP A 141 2.21 -3.26 -2.49
N TYR A 142 0.97 -3.04 -2.96
CA TYR A 142 -0.21 -3.15 -2.10
C TYR A 142 -0.41 -4.60 -1.65
N LEU A 143 -0.31 -5.57 -2.58
CA LEU A 143 -0.38 -6.98 -2.23
C LEU A 143 0.74 -7.39 -1.27
N ALA A 144 1.99 -6.97 -1.53
CA ALA A 144 3.12 -7.23 -0.65
C ALA A 144 2.87 -6.71 0.77
N THR A 145 2.34 -5.49 0.91
CA THR A 145 2.00 -4.91 2.21
C THR A 145 0.92 -5.72 2.94
N ILE A 146 -0.13 -6.14 2.23
CA ILE A 146 -1.18 -6.99 2.80
C ILE A 146 -0.56 -8.31 3.30
N LEU A 147 0.22 -9.01 2.48
CA LEU A 147 0.86 -10.26 2.88
C LEU A 147 1.77 -10.08 4.10
N LEU A 148 2.54 -8.98 4.15
CA LEU A 148 3.45 -8.67 5.25
C LEU A 148 2.72 -8.43 6.57
N ILE A 149 1.63 -7.65 6.57
CA ILE A 149 0.88 -7.35 7.81
C ILE A 149 0.14 -8.60 8.31
N TRP A 150 -0.32 -9.49 7.44
CA TRP A 150 -0.99 -10.73 7.82
C TRP A 150 -0.02 -11.86 8.19
N ALA A 151 1.27 -11.78 7.85
CA ALA A 151 2.29 -12.76 8.23
C ALA A 151 2.76 -12.65 9.69
N ARG A 152 2.16 -11.76 10.51
CA ARG A 152 2.51 -11.59 11.92
C ARG A 152 1.64 -12.47 12.82
N GLN A 153 2.12 -12.76 14.03
CA GLN A 153 1.26 -13.28 15.08
C GLN A 153 0.17 -12.26 15.43
N MET A 154 -1.04 -12.70 15.69
CA MET A 154 -2.19 -11.84 15.87
C MET A 154 -2.75 -11.92 17.27
N ASP A 155 -2.80 -10.79 17.95
CA ASP A 155 -3.70 -10.46 19.03
C ASP A 155 -4.83 -9.56 18.50
N LEU A 156 -5.75 -9.16 19.34
CA LEU A 156 -6.90 -8.35 18.91
C LEU A 156 -6.49 -6.99 18.34
N SER A 157 -5.43 -6.37 18.90
CA SER A 157 -4.92 -5.08 18.40
C SER A 157 -4.36 -5.21 16.98
N VAL A 158 -3.55 -6.25 16.75
CA VAL A 158 -2.97 -6.55 15.42
C VAL A 158 -4.06 -6.89 14.41
N LEU A 159 -5.07 -7.66 14.80
CA LEU A 159 -6.20 -8.01 13.92
C LEU A 159 -6.96 -6.76 13.46
N ILE A 160 -7.30 -5.86 14.40
CA ILE A 160 -7.99 -4.59 14.10
C ILE A 160 -7.16 -3.75 13.12
N VAL A 161 -5.88 -3.57 13.39
CA VAL A 161 -4.97 -2.81 12.50
C VAL A 161 -4.91 -3.46 11.11
N ASN A 162 -4.77 -4.79 11.04
CA ASN A 162 -4.69 -5.50 9.76
C ASN A 162 -5.97 -5.35 8.93
N VAL A 163 -7.14 -5.47 9.55
CA VAL A 163 -8.44 -5.30 8.88
C VAL A 163 -8.59 -3.87 8.34
N ILE A 164 -8.31 -2.86 9.17
CA ILE A 164 -8.44 -1.46 8.76
C ILE A 164 -7.44 -1.14 7.63
N LEU A 165 -6.17 -1.52 7.76
CA LEU A 165 -5.16 -1.27 6.72
C LEU A 165 -5.44 -2.03 5.43
N THR A 166 -5.92 -3.28 5.51
CA THR A 166 -6.30 -4.05 4.31
C THR A 166 -7.45 -3.37 3.57
N SER A 167 -8.49 -2.96 4.30
CA SER A 167 -9.62 -2.21 3.73
C SER A 167 -9.17 -0.89 3.11
N TYR A 168 -8.30 -0.17 3.81
CA TYR A 168 -7.70 1.08 3.33
C TYR A 168 -6.90 0.89 2.03
N LEU A 169 -6.06 -0.15 1.95
CA LEU A 169 -5.27 -0.47 0.75
C LEU A 169 -6.18 -0.85 -0.42
N ILE A 170 -7.24 -1.65 -0.20
CA ILE A 170 -8.20 -2.00 -1.25
C ILE A 170 -8.90 -0.76 -1.78
N VAL A 171 -9.41 0.11 -0.90
CA VAL A 171 -10.06 1.37 -1.30
C VAL A 171 -9.06 2.27 -2.05
N GLY A 172 -7.84 2.39 -1.54
CA GLY A 172 -6.76 3.15 -2.19
C GLY A 172 -6.47 2.65 -3.61
N THR A 173 -6.38 1.34 -3.78
CA THR A 173 -6.19 0.70 -5.09
C THR A 173 -7.31 1.04 -6.07
N VAL A 174 -8.57 0.95 -5.64
CA VAL A 174 -9.74 1.30 -6.48
C VAL A 174 -9.71 2.77 -6.89
N LEU A 175 -9.35 3.66 -5.96
CA LEU A 175 -9.24 5.10 -6.25
C LEU A 175 -8.07 5.41 -7.20
N GLU A 176 -6.95 4.70 -7.07
CA GLU A 176 -5.82 4.81 -7.98
C GLU A 176 -6.18 4.34 -9.39
N GLU A 177 -6.85 3.20 -9.52
CA GLU A 177 -7.31 2.69 -10.82
C GLU A 177 -8.25 3.65 -11.53
N LYS A 178 -9.16 4.32 -10.81
CA LYS A 178 -10.01 5.38 -11.38
C LYS A 178 -9.21 6.54 -11.96
N LYS A 179 -8.07 6.90 -11.35
CA LYS A 179 -7.17 7.92 -11.89
C LYS A 179 -6.44 7.42 -13.13
N LEU A 180 -5.96 6.17 -13.11
CA LEU A 180 -5.26 5.55 -14.24
C LEU A 180 -6.18 5.37 -15.46
N ILE A 181 -7.45 5.02 -15.26
CA ILE A 181 -8.45 5.00 -16.35
C ILE A 181 -8.62 6.40 -16.97
N LYS A 182 -8.68 7.45 -16.14
CA LYS A 182 -8.77 8.83 -16.66
C LYS A 182 -7.52 9.27 -17.42
N GLU A 183 -6.35 8.74 -17.08
CA GLU A 183 -5.06 9.08 -17.69
C GLU A 183 -4.79 8.27 -18.96
N PHE A 184 -5.06 6.96 -18.95
CA PHE A 184 -4.69 6.03 -20.03
C PHE A 184 -5.89 5.49 -20.84
N GLY A 185 -7.13 5.74 -20.40
CA GLY A 185 -8.36 5.34 -21.09
C GLY A 185 -8.43 3.83 -21.37
N GLU A 186 -8.84 3.48 -22.59
CA GLU A 186 -9.04 2.10 -23.05
C GLU A 186 -7.81 1.20 -22.87
N LYS A 187 -6.59 1.77 -22.92
CA LYS A 187 -5.36 1.00 -22.68
C LYS A 187 -5.33 0.43 -21.27
N TYR A 188 -5.76 1.20 -20.28
CA TYR A 188 -5.81 0.74 -18.90
C TYR A 188 -6.96 -0.25 -18.67
N GLU A 189 -8.11 -0.04 -19.28
CA GLU A 189 -9.24 -0.98 -19.23
C GLU A 189 -8.88 -2.33 -19.83
N ALA A 190 -8.20 -2.35 -20.99
CA ALA A 190 -7.68 -3.58 -21.59
C ALA A 190 -6.65 -4.29 -20.67
N TYR A 191 -5.84 -3.53 -19.95
CA TYR A 191 -4.92 -4.07 -18.93
C TYR A 191 -5.68 -4.66 -17.73
N GLN A 192 -6.72 -3.99 -17.23
CA GLN A 192 -7.59 -4.52 -16.17
C GLN A 192 -8.24 -5.84 -16.57
N ASN A 193 -8.63 -5.99 -17.83
CA ASN A 193 -9.23 -7.22 -18.33
C ASN A 193 -8.27 -8.41 -18.34
N ARG A 194 -6.97 -8.18 -18.52
CA ARG A 194 -5.94 -9.23 -18.61
C ARG A 194 -5.29 -9.57 -17.26
N VAL A 195 -5.09 -8.59 -16.40
CA VAL A 195 -4.33 -8.73 -15.15
C VAL A 195 -5.23 -8.46 -13.95
N SER A 196 -5.08 -9.25 -12.88
CA SER A 196 -5.83 -9.06 -11.63
C SER A 196 -5.33 -7.85 -10.85
N MET A 197 -6.21 -7.21 -10.08
CA MET A 197 -5.89 -6.05 -9.25
C MET A 197 -4.83 -6.36 -8.18
N LEU A 198 -5.09 -7.37 -7.35
CA LEU A 198 -4.21 -7.82 -6.27
C LEU A 198 -3.87 -9.30 -6.45
N ILE A 199 -4.75 -10.21 -6.02
CA ILE A 199 -4.49 -11.65 -6.08
C ILE A 199 -4.47 -12.10 -7.55
N PRO A 200 -3.41 -12.80 -8.03
CA PRO A 200 -3.16 -13.01 -9.46
C PRO A 200 -3.98 -14.16 -10.07
N PHE A 201 -5.31 -14.20 -9.82
CA PHE A 201 -6.20 -15.26 -10.33
C PHE A 201 -6.20 -15.36 -11.86
N LYS A 202 -6.17 -14.22 -12.57
CA LYS A 202 -6.18 -14.21 -14.05
C LYS A 202 -4.90 -14.80 -14.61
N TRP A 203 -3.76 -14.47 -14.00
CA TRP A 203 -2.46 -15.02 -14.37
C TRP A 203 -2.40 -16.54 -14.11
N LEU A 204 -2.86 -17.00 -12.94
CA LEU A 204 -2.93 -18.42 -12.61
C LEU A 204 -3.79 -19.18 -13.61
N LYS A 205 -5.01 -18.66 -13.91
CA LYS A 205 -5.92 -19.26 -14.88
C LYS A 205 -5.31 -19.35 -16.30
N SER A 206 -4.60 -18.32 -16.76
CA SER A 206 -3.96 -18.33 -18.07
C SER A 206 -2.87 -19.41 -18.20
N LYS A 207 -2.11 -19.65 -17.12
CA LYS A 207 -1.09 -20.72 -17.09
C LYS A 207 -1.69 -22.12 -17.09
N THR A 208 -2.81 -22.32 -16.39
CA THR A 208 -3.51 -23.61 -16.37
C THR A 208 -4.05 -23.98 -17.75
N VAL A 209 -4.61 -23.01 -18.50
CA VAL A 209 -5.12 -23.23 -19.86
C VAL A 209 -4.01 -23.54 -20.88
N MET A 210 -2.77 -23.05 -20.67
CA MET A 210 -1.63 -23.35 -21.55
C MET A 210 -1.00 -24.74 -21.28
N MET A 211 -1.34 -25.39 -20.16
CA MET A 211 -0.82 -26.72 -19.78
C MET A 211 -1.77 -27.87 -20.11
N THR A 212 -2.99 -27.55 -20.55
CA THR A 212 -4.00 -28.51 -21.06
C THR A 212 -4.07 -28.45 -22.57
#